data_1483a4e69c460a4d297d65d26aae59dd
#
_entry.id   1483a4e69c460a4d297d65d26aae59dd
#
_cell.length_a   1.000
_cell.length_b   1.000
_cell.length_c   1.000
_cell.angle_alpha   90.00
_cell.angle_beta   90.00
_cell.angle_gamma   90.00
#
_symmetry.space_group_name_H-M   'P 1'
#
loop_
_entity.id
_entity.type
_entity.pdbx_description
1 polymer ?
#
loop_
_entity_poly.entity_id
_entity_poly.type
_entity_poly.pdbx_seq_one_letter_code
_entity_poly.pdbx_strand_id
1 'polypeptide(L)'
;MKLDSIEAKKGSKAFGFFETGITHSRFSANIPLHIVEGASDGPVLVVQAGLSGLEIEPALVLPQVVKEIDPSVLSGTLILVPLMNTSGFEFEQVNSIWDDKNLNELGRGSSDGTISEQMIDKYYSEV
;
A
#
# COMPACT_ATOMS: atom_id res chain seq x y z
N MET A 1 6.59 -7.61 -12.58
CA MET A 1 5.33 -6.98 -12.09
C MET A 1 5.39 -5.48 -12.29
N LYS A 2 4.32 -4.90 -12.79
CA LYS A 2 4.17 -3.44 -12.86
C LYS A 2 2.83 -3.06 -12.24
N LEU A 3 2.85 -2.09 -11.36
CA LEU A 3 1.70 -1.55 -10.67
C LEU A 3 1.83 -0.02 -10.67
N ASP A 4 0.95 0.66 -11.42
CA ASP A 4 1.05 2.09 -11.68
C ASP A 4 2.46 2.48 -12.23
N SER A 5 3.15 3.39 -11.57
CA SER A 5 4.52 3.83 -11.92
C SER A 5 5.62 2.91 -11.37
N ILE A 6 5.27 1.94 -10.51
CA ILE A 6 6.22 1.05 -9.82
C ILE A 6 6.43 -0.22 -10.65
N GLU A 7 7.66 -0.49 -11.05
CA GLU A 7 8.00 -1.67 -11.84
C GLU A 7 9.13 -2.48 -11.19
N ALA A 8 8.85 -3.74 -10.86
CA ALA A 8 9.85 -4.73 -10.47
C ALA A 8 10.03 -5.75 -11.62
N LYS A 9 11.28 -5.98 -12.03
CA LYS A 9 11.64 -7.02 -12.99
C LYS A 9 11.78 -8.36 -12.27
N LYS A 10 11.74 -9.47 -13.03
CA LYS A 10 12.01 -10.81 -12.51
C LYS A 10 13.31 -10.84 -11.69
N GLY A 11 13.24 -11.42 -10.49
CA GLY A 11 14.35 -11.51 -9.56
C GLY A 11 14.78 -10.16 -8.96
N SER A 12 13.88 -9.17 -8.86
CA SER A 12 14.21 -7.86 -8.33
C SER A 12 13.16 -7.30 -7.38
N LYS A 13 13.51 -6.19 -6.75
CA LYS A 13 12.65 -5.42 -5.84
C LYS A 13 12.44 -4.02 -6.37
N ALA A 14 11.26 -3.45 -6.12
CA ALA A 14 10.96 -2.05 -6.37
C ALA A 14 10.24 -1.45 -5.16
N PHE A 15 10.39 -0.14 -4.98
CA PHE A 15 9.64 0.66 -4.02
C PHE A 15 9.08 1.89 -4.73
N GLY A 16 7.90 2.31 -4.34
CA GLY A 16 7.31 3.55 -4.82
C GLY A 16 6.01 3.87 -4.08
N PHE A 17 5.32 4.84 -4.63
CA PHE A 17 4.00 5.22 -4.13
C PHE A 17 2.96 4.87 -5.18
N PHE A 18 1.96 4.10 -4.78
CA PHE A 18 0.77 3.87 -5.59
C PHE A 18 -0.05 5.17 -5.58
N GLU A 19 -0.18 5.75 -6.76
CA GLU A 19 -0.87 7.04 -6.95
C GLU A 19 -2.36 6.78 -7.14
N THR A 20 -3.15 7.01 -6.10
CA THR A 20 -4.60 6.78 -6.20
C THR A 20 -5.30 7.77 -7.14
N GLY A 21 -4.67 8.89 -7.45
CA GLY A 21 -5.29 9.99 -8.18
C GLY A 21 -6.28 10.81 -7.35
N ILE A 22 -6.51 10.40 -6.12
CA ILE A 22 -7.40 11.11 -5.19
C ILE A 22 -6.61 12.20 -4.49
N THR A 23 -7.10 13.43 -4.56
CA THR A 23 -6.45 14.62 -3.99
C THR A 23 -7.40 15.38 -3.08
N HIS A 24 -6.85 15.96 -2.02
CA HIS A 24 -7.56 16.89 -1.15
C HIS A 24 -6.65 18.08 -0.85
N SER A 25 -7.09 19.29 -1.17
CA SER A 25 -6.35 20.54 -0.89
C SER A 25 -4.87 20.48 -1.31
N ARG A 26 -4.54 19.91 -2.48
CA ARG A 26 -3.21 19.66 -3.04
C ARG A 26 -2.42 18.50 -2.43
N PHE A 27 -2.95 17.80 -1.43
CA PHE A 27 -2.36 16.56 -0.93
C PHE A 27 -2.92 15.38 -1.70
N SER A 28 -2.05 14.47 -2.12
CA SER A 28 -2.44 13.24 -2.81
C SER A 28 -2.53 12.08 -1.82
N ALA A 29 -3.58 11.29 -1.93
CA ALA A 29 -3.75 10.07 -1.14
C ALA A 29 -2.90 8.93 -1.72
N ASN A 30 -1.58 9.02 -1.57
CA ASN A 30 -0.66 8.04 -2.11
C ASN A 30 -0.30 6.99 -1.06
N ILE A 31 -0.16 5.74 -1.50
CA ILE A 31 0.08 4.58 -0.64
C ILE A 31 1.48 4.03 -0.92
N PRO A 32 2.42 4.05 0.07
CA PRO A 32 3.74 3.47 -0.11
C PRO A 32 3.64 1.96 -0.23
N LEU A 33 4.34 1.37 -1.19
CA LEU A 33 4.42 -0.08 -1.32
C LEU A 33 5.75 -0.57 -1.88
N HIS A 34 6.05 -1.81 -1.55
CA HIS A 34 7.16 -2.56 -2.11
C HIS A 34 6.63 -3.69 -2.98
N ILE A 35 7.29 -3.93 -4.10
CA ILE A 35 7.08 -5.12 -4.94
C ILE A 35 8.36 -5.95 -4.89
N VAL A 36 8.24 -7.22 -4.53
CA VAL A 36 9.31 -8.21 -4.66
C VAL A 36 8.87 -9.21 -5.73
N GLU A 37 9.44 -9.11 -6.90
CA GLU A 37 9.16 -9.99 -8.03
C GLU A 37 10.14 -11.15 -8.03
N GLY A 38 9.63 -12.35 -7.85
CA GLY A 38 10.44 -13.58 -7.86
C GLY A 38 11.07 -13.87 -9.22
N ALA A 39 12.09 -14.72 -9.21
CA ALA A 39 12.78 -15.16 -10.43
C ALA A 39 11.89 -16.06 -11.30
N SER A 40 10.94 -16.77 -10.71
CA SER A 40 10.00 -17.67 -11.39
C SER A 40 8.54 -17.26 -11.17
N ASP A 41 7.66 -17.71 -12.04
CA ASP A 41 6.24 -17.46 -11.95
C ASP A 41 5.63 -18.18 -10.73
N GLY A 42 4.59 -17.60 -10.17
CA GLY A 42 3.88 -18.12 -9.01
C GLY A 42 2.74 -17.19 -8.58
N PRO A 43 2.18 -17.41 -7.40
CA PRO A 43 1.07 -16.61 -6.90
C PRO A 43 1.51 -15.18 -6.56
N VAL A 44 0.53 -14.27 -6.52
CA VAL A 44 0.70 -12.93 -5.96
C VAL A 44 0.15 -12.94 -4.53
N LEU A 45 0.98 -12.51 -3.58
CA LEU A 45 0.59 -12.31 -2.19
C LEU A 45 0.67 -10.84 -1.84
N VAL A 46 -0.42 -10.28 -1.36
CA VAL A 46 -0.48 -8.91 -0.85
C VAL A 46 -0.50 -8.95 0.67
N VAL A 47 0.41 -8.21 1.30
CA VAL A 47 0.47 -7.98 2.74
C VAL A 47 0.28 -6.50 2.99
N GLN A 48 -0.84 -6.12 3.57
CA GLN A 48 -1.16 -4.73 3.86
C GLN A 48 -1.31 -4.50 5.37
N ALA A 49 -0.90 -3.33 5.82
CA ALA A 49 -0.98 -2.91 7.21
C ALA A 49 -1.10 -1.38 7.33
N GLY A 50 -1.15 -0.88 8.56
CA GLY A 50 -1.22 0.55 8.82
C GLY A 50 -2.54 1.17 8.38
N LEU A 51 -3.66 0.47 8.59
CA LEU A 51 -5.01 1.01 8.37
C LEU A 51 -5.39 2.04 9.44
N SER A 52 -4.84 1.90 10.65
CA SER A 52 -4.81 2.95 11.66
C SER A 52 -3.50 3.73 11.57
N GLY A 53 -3.56 5.06 11.66
CA GLY A 53 -2.34 5.88 11.70
C GLY A 53 -1.49 5.70 12.96
N LEU A 54 -1.99 4.98 13.96
CA LEU A 54 -1.24 4.61 15.17
C LEU A 54 -0.50 3.27 15.05
N GLU A 55 -0.69 2.54 13.96
CA GLU A 55 0.01 1.28 13.68
C GLU A 55 1.41 1.56 13.11
N ILE A 56 2.36 1.90 13.98
CA ILE A 56 3.72 2.30 13.60
C ILE A 56 4.59 1.09 13.24
N GLU A 57 4.40 -0.04 13.92
CA GLU A 57 5.25 -1.22 13.79
C GLU A 57 5.34 -1.75 12.34
N PRO A 58 4.25 -1.85 11.57
CA PRO A 58 4.33 -2.33 10.19
C PRO A 58 5.16 -1.42 9.29
N ALA A 59 5.13 -0.09 9.52
CA ALA A 59 5.93 0.86 8.76
C ALA A 59 7.44 0.66 8.99
N LEU A 60 7.82 0.10 10.13
CA LEU A 60 9.21 -0.24 10.46
C LEU A 60 9.58 -1.66 10.04
N VAL A 61 8.69 -2.63 10.25
CA VAL A 61 8.98 -4.06 10.07
C VAL A 61 8.93 -4.49 8.61
N LEU A 62 7.90 -4.10 7.85
CA LEU A 62 7.74 -4.57 6.46
C LEU A 62 8.90 -4.17 5.54
N PRO A 63 9.48 -2.96 5.62
CA PRO A 63 10.68 -2.64 4.87
C PRO A 63 11.91 -3.48 5.25
N GLN A 64 12.01 -3.94 6.51
CA GLN A 64 13.09 -4.86 6.91
C GLN A 64 12.87 -6.26 6.31
N VAL A 65 11.64 -6.76 6.36
CA VAL A 65 11.26 -8.04 5.70
C VAL A 65 11.63 -7.99 4.22
N VAL A 66 11.33 -6.90 3.52
CA VAL A 66 11.71 -6.73 2.10
C VAL A 66 13.21 -6.85 1.90
N LYS A 67 14.03 -6.29 2.80
CA LYS A 67 15.51 -6.37 2.70
C LYS A 67 16.02 -7.80 2.79
N GLU A 68 15.42 -8.61 3.66
CA GLU A 68 15.84 -10.00 3.92
C GLU A 68 15.40 -10.99 2.83
N ILE A 69 14.33 -10.70 2.09
CA ILE A 69 13.87 -11.59 1.02
C ILE A 69 14.88 -11.57 -0.14
N ASP A 70 15.33 -12.74 -0.58
CA ASP A 70 16.09 -12.90 -1.80
C ASP A 70 15.13 -13.19 -2.97
N PRO A 71 14.92 -12.25 -3.90
CA PRO A 71 14.00 -12.45 -5.00
C PRO A 71 14.48 -13.52 -6.00
N SER A 72 15.76 -13.90 -5.98
CA SER A 72 16.30 -14.92 -6.89
C SER A 72 15.79 -16.32 -6.59
N VAL A 73 15.36 -16.58 -5.37
CA VAL A 73 14.82 -17.88 -4.93
C VAL A 73 13.29 -17.86 -4.71
N LEU A 74 12.68 -16.70 -4.89
CA LEU A 74 11.23 -16.54 -4.75
C LEU A 74 10.50 -16.98 -6.02
N SER A 75 9.37 -17.67 -5.85
CA SER A 75 8.39 -17.94 -6.91
C SER A 75 7.14 -17.10 -6.67
N GLY A 76 6.73 -16.33 -7.68
CA GLY A 76 5.61 -15.40 -7.60
C GLY A 76 6.01 -14.00 -7.17
N THR A 77 5.05 -13.24 -6.68
CA THR A 77 5.22 -11.81 -6.35
C THR A 77 4.71 -11.52 -4.95
N LEU A 78 5.47 -10.73 -4.18
CA LEU A 78 5.00 -10.13 -2.94
C LEU A 78 4.78 -8.64 -3.13
N ILE A 79 3.62 -8.16 -2.74
CA ILE A 79 3.30 -6.74 -2.63
C ILE A 79 3.14 -6.44 -1.14
N LEU A 80 3.98 -5.56 -0.60
CA LEU A 80 3.96 -5.22 0.82
C LEU A 80 3.64 -3.74 0.99
N VAL A 81 2.52 -3.47 1.64
CA VAL A 81 2.00 -2.12 1.93
C VAL A 81 2.14 -1.86 3.43
N PRO A 82 3.21 -1.16 3.84
CA PRO A 82 3.46 -0.94 5.26
C PRO A 82 2.52 0.06 5.92
N LEU A 83 1.87 0.92 5.13
CA LEU A 83 1.08 2.03 5.65
C LEU A 83 -0.02 2.42 4.66
N MET A 84 -1.26 2.00 4.95
CA MET A 84 -2.44 2.37 4.17
C MET A 84 -2.93 3.79 4.52
N ASN A 85 -2.97 4.12 5.80
CA ASN A 85 -3.45 5.41 6.31
C ASN A 85 -2.29 6.39 6.52
N THR A 86 -1.71 6.87 5.42
CA THR A 86 -0.60 7.82 5.46
C THR A 86 -0.97 9.13 6.16
N SER A 87 -2.18 9.62 5.96
CA SER A 87 -2.66 10.85 6.58
C SER A 87 -2.84 10.71 8.09
N GLY A 88 -3.43 9.62 8.55
CA GLY A 88 -3.56 9.34 9.98
C GLY A 88 -2.22 9.14 10.67
N PHE A 89 -1.28 8.47 9.99
CA PHE A 89 0.09 8.29 10.50
C PHE A 89 0.82 9.63 10.69
N GLU A 90 0.76 10.51 9.71
CA GLU A 90 1.45 11.81 9.75
C GLU A 90 0.94 12.71 10.91
N PHE A 91 -0.34 12.56 11.26
CA PHE A 91 -0.98 13.37 12.31
C PHE A 91 -1.26 12.57 13.61
N GLU A 92 -0.70 11.38 13.74
CA GLU A 92 -0.83 10.51 14.93
C GLU A 92 -2.30 10.25 15.33
N GLN A 93 -3.14 9.90 14.34
CA GLN A 93 -4.56 9.63 14.52
C GLN A 93 -4.96 8.25 14.00
N VAL A 94 -5.96 7.64 14.63
CA VAL A 94 -6.55 6.37 14.19
C VAL A 94 -7.16 6.53 12.79
N ASN A 95 -7.96 7.57 12.61
CA ASN A 95 -8.72 7.83 11.40
C ASN A 95 -7.91 8.61 10.35
N SER A 96 -8.36 8.58 9.12
CA SER A 96 -7.90 9.52 8.08
C SER A 96 -8.23 10.95 8.48
N ILE A 97 -7.29 11.89 8.34
CA ILE A 97 -7.53 13.31 8.67
C ILE A 97 -8.42 14.01 7.64
N TRP A 98 -8.60 13.43 6.46
CA TRP A 98 -9.33 14.09 5.36
C TRP A 98 -10.83 14.04 5.53
N ASP A 99 -11.36 12.97 6.15
CA ASP A 99 -12.79 12.71 6.25
C ASP A 99 -13.20 12.00 7.54
N ASP A 100 -12.26 11.90 8.51
CA ASP A 100 -12.44 11.26 9.82
C ASP A 100 -12.95 9.80 9.73
N LYS A 101 -12.54 9.09 8.67
CA LYS A 101 -12.93 7.69 8.47
C LYS A 101 -11.88 6.74 9.04
N ASN A 102 -12.37 5.69 9.69
CA ASN A 102 -11.56 4.54 10.09
C ASN A 102 -11.42 3.58 8.90
N LEU A 103 -10.22 3.44 8.35
CA LEU A 103 -10.00 2.60 7.16
C LEU A 103 -10.32 1.12 7.39
N ASN A 104 -10.27 0.64 8.65
CA ASN A 104 -10.66 -0.73 8.99
C ASN A 104 -12.17 -1.01 8.78
N GLU A 105 -13.00 0.02 8.68
CA GLU A 105 -14.44 -0.10 8.58
C GLU A 105 -14.97 0.09 7.14
N LEU A 106 -14.09 0.48 6.20
CA LEU A 106 -14.51 0.87 4.85
C LEU A 106 -14.71 -0.32 3.89
N GLY A 107 -14.29 -1.53 4.27
CA GLY A 107 -14.36 -2.69 3.38
C GLY A 107 -13.57 -2.45 2.10
N ARG A 108 -14.24 -2.53 0.95
CA ARG A 108 -13.63 -2.27 -0.37
C ARG A 108 -13.71 -0.80 -0.82
N GLY A 109 -14.26 0.07 0.01
CA GLY A 109 -14.45 1.47 -0.35
C GLY A 109 -15.61 1.70 -1.33
N SER A 110 -15.63 2.87 -1.95
CA SER A 110 -16.61 3.27 -2.96
C SER A 110 -16.06 4.37 -3.85
N SER A 111 -16.22 4.26 -5.17
CA SER A 111 -15.78 5.28 -6.13
C SER A 111 -16.53 6.61 -5.98
N ASP A 112 -17.75 6.58 -5.45
CA ASP A 112 -18.61 7.75 -5.23
C ASP A 112 -18.65 8.19 -3.75
N GLY A 113 -17.77 7.59 -2.92
CA GLY A 113 -17.71 7.82 -1.49
C GLY A 113 -16.85 9.01 -1.09
N THR A 114 -16.48 9.04 0.17
CA THR A 114 -15.55 10.02 0.73
C THR A 114 -14.13 9.79 0.21
N ILE A 115 -13.20 10.68 0.54
CA ILE A 115 -11.80 10.59 0.06
C ILE A 115 -11.17 9.24 0.42
N SER A 116 -11.35 8.80 1.67
CA SER A 116 -10.80 7.52 2.12
C SER A 116 -11.49 6.33 1.43
N GLU A 117 -12.80 6.39 1.22
CA GLU A 117 -13.54 5.36 0.48
C GLU A 117 -13.08 5.26 -0.98
N GLN A 118 -12.89 6.39 -1.65
CA GLN A 118 -12.37 6.43 -3.03
C GLN A 118 -10.92 5.90 -3.11
N MET A 119 -10.07 6.27 -2.16
CA MET A 119 -8.69 5.78 -2.07
C MET A 119 -8.65 4.25 -1.93
N ILE A 120 -9.45 3.69 -1.03
CA ILE A 120 -9.53 2.25 -0.79
C ILE A 120 -10.12 1.51 -2.01
N ASP A 121 -11.17 2.04 -2.63
CA ASP A 121 -11.76 1.46 -3.85
C ASP A 121 -10.73 1.39 -4.99
N LYS A 122 -10.01 2.47 -5.23
CA LYS A 122 -8.95 2.53 -6.24
C LYS A 122 -7.84 1.51 -5.95
N TYR A 123 -7.39 1.43 -4.70
CA TYR A 123 -6.38 0.45 -4.29
C TYR A 123 -6.85 -0.98 -4.56
N TYR A 124 -8.03 -1.39 -4.06
CA TYR A 124 -8.53 -2.75 -4.24
C TYR A 124 -8.96 -3.11 -5.67
N SER A 125 -9.12 -2.11 -6.55
CA SER A 125 -9.42 -2.36 -7.96
C SER A 125 -8.17 -2.66 -8.78
N GLU A 126 -6.97 -2.27 -8.33
CA GLU A 126 -5.74 -2.36 -9.09
C GLU A 126 -4.66 -3.25 -8.45
N VAL A 127 -4.69 -3.40 -7.12
CA VAL A 127 -3.77 -4.24 -6.34
C VAL A 127 -4.41 -5.56 -5.97
#